data_decff5fcda573151f5b7359d86742828
#
_entry.id   decff5fcda573151f5b7359d86742828
#
_cell.length_a   1.000
_cell.length_b   1.000
_cell.length_c   1.000
_cell.angle_alpha   90.00
_cell.angle_beta   90.00
_cell.angle_gamma   90.00
#
_symmetry.space_group_name_H-M   'P 1'
#
loop_
_entity.id
_entity.type
_entity.pdbx_description
1 polymer ?
#
loop_
_entity_poly.entity_id
_entity_poly.type
_entity_poly.pdbx_seq_one_letter_code
_entity_poly.pdbx_strand_id
1 'polypeptide(L)'
;MTEREKFESICDLTTNLVGLHKGSLADKTRKESIHIPRMVASLVGRLIHDIHPTVIANVINRDRTSVLHYQKLHKHNYASFPEYRELFNRVYNMHNQILNLKKKVTSKESLRMLLVKSGVNISKKKSQVYVKIKSGTIVYKLKTDYLDCSDNIKIIEDALKDYDYSLEIKSI
;
A
#
# COMPACT_ATOMS: atom_id res chain seq x y z
N MET A 1 2.21 1.16 -10.03
CA MET A 1 1.30 2.26 -9.68
C MET A 1 2.08 3.56 -9.76
N THR A 2 1.67 4.47 -10.62
CA THR A 2 2.30 5.80 -10.81
C THR A 2 1.99 6.72 -9.62
N GLU A 3 2.75 7.81 -9.46
CA GLU A 3 2.44 8.84 -8.43
C GLU A 3 1.02 9.39 -8.59
N ARG A 4 0.58 9.58 -9.83
CA ARG A 4 -0.76 10.06 -10.15
C ARG A 4 -1.83 9.08 -9.67
N GLU A 5 -1.74 7.82 -10.01
CA GLU A 5 -2.69 6.78 -9.57
C GLU A 5 -2.73 6.64 -8.04
N LYS A 6 -1.56 6.74 -7.39
CA LYS A 6 -1.49 6.75 -5.91
C LYS A 6 -2.26 7.93 -5.33
N PHE A 7 -2.07 9.12 -5.90
CA PHE A 7 -2.73 10.29 -5.40
C PHE A 7 -4.24 10.31 -5.69
N GLU A 8 -4.66 9.84 -6.86
CA GLU A 8 -6.07 9.66 -7.20
C GLU A 8 -6.76 8.70 -6.21
N SER A 9 -6.08 7.61 -5.81
CA SER A 9 -6.58 6.70 -4.76
C SER A 9 -6.77 7.38 -3.40
N ILE A 10 -5.84 8.28 -3.00
CA ILE A 10 -5.96 9.08 -1.77
C ILE A 10 -7.14 10.04 -1.87
N CYS A 11 -7.34 10.67 -3.02
CA CYS A 11 -8.48 11.56 -3.27
C CYS A 11 -9.81 10.82 -3.18
N ASP A 12 -9.91 9.65 -3.79
CA ASP A 12 -11.11 8.79 -3.74
C ASP A 12 -11.42 8.35 -2.31
N LEU A 13 -10.41 7.92 -1.56
CA LEU A 13 -10.56 7.58 -0.15
C LEU A 13 -11.07 8.79 0.66
N THR A 14 -10.47 9.95 0.45
CA THR A 14 -10.83 11.17 1.18
C THR A 14 -12.26 11.59 0.89
N THR A 15 -12.68 11.60 -0.38
CA THR A 15 -14.05 11.94 -0.77
C THR A 15 -15.06 10.97 -0.20
N ASN A 16 -14.78 9.67 -0.20
CA ASN A 16 -15.65 8.65 0.40
C ASN A 16 -15.82 8.85 1.91
N LEU A 17 -14.73 9.19 2.62
CA LEU A 17 -14.77 9.41 4.08
C LEU A 17 -15.61 10.62 4.50
N VAL A 18 -15.73 11.64 3.65
CA VAL A 18 -16.49 12.85 3.95
C VAL A 18 -17.83 12.92 3.20
N GLY A 19 -18.21 11.87 2.46
CA GLY A 19 -19.47 11.81 1.72
C GLY A 19 -19.54 12.73 0.50
N LEU A 20 -18.40 13.06 -0.10
CA LEU A 20 -18.33 13.86 -1.33
C LEU A 20 -18.29 12.96 -2.58
N HIS A 21 -18.70 13.51 -3.71
CA HIS A 21 -18.58 12.81 -4.99
C HIS A 21 -17.12 12.65 -5.41
N LYS A 22 -16.83 11.54 -6.07
CA LYS A 22 -15.52 11.32 -6.71
C LYS A 22 -15.19 12.48 -7.64
N GLY A 23 -13.96 12.99 -7.52
CA GLY A 23 -13.51 14.14 -8.33
C GLY A 23 -13.79 15.51 -7.73
N SER A 24 -14.64 15.64 -6.69
CA SER A 24 -15.00 16.94 -6.07
C SER A 24 -13.79 17.74 -5.57
N LEU A 25 -12.69 17.07 -5.24
CA LEU A 25 -11.48 17.76 -4.79
C LEU A 25 -10.84 18.63 -5.89
N ALA A 26 -11.18 18.39 -7.16
CA ALA A 26 -10.74 19.20 -8.30
C ALA A 26 -11.64 20.40 -8.59
N ASP A 27 -12.80 20.53 -7.93
CA ASP A 27 -13.75 21.62 -8.16
C ASP A 27 -13.15 22.98 -7.85
N LYS A 28 -13.44 23.99 -8.70
CA LYS A 28 -13.01 25.37 -8.52
C LYS A 28 -13.79 26.09 -7.42
N THR A 29 -13.87 25.52 -6.23
CA THR A 29 -14.56 26.11 -5.08
C THR A 29 -13.62 26.31 -3.91
N ARG A 30 -13.95 27.31 -3.06
CA ARG A 30 -13.28 27.58 -1.78
C ARG A 30 -14.15 27.19 -0.59
N LYS A 31 -15.29 26.52 -0.82
CA LYS A 31 -16.15 26.04 0.28
C LYS A 31 -15.32 25.15 1.19
N GLU A 32 -15.44 25.37 2.48
CA GLU A 32 -14.65 24.70 3.52
C GLU A 32 -14.85 23.18 3.48
N SER A 33 -16.09 22.73 3.19
CA SER A 33 -16.45 21.32 3.02
C SER A 33 -15.67 20.58 1.92
N ILE A 34 -15.09 21.30 0.96
CA ILE A 34 -14.22 20.74 -0.11
C ILE A 34 -12.77 21.17 0.09
N HIS A 35 -12.55 22.35 0.64
CA HIS A 35 -11.19 22.89 0.83
C HIS A 35 -10.39 22.09 1.85
N ILE A 36 -10.97 21.78 3.02
CA ILE A 36 -10.32 20.97 4.06
C ILE A 36 -9.97 19.57 3.55
N PRO A 37 -10.90 18.77 2.98
CA PRO A 37 -10.57 17.46 2.41
C PRO A 37 -9.51 17.53 1.31
N ARG A 38 -9.55 18.55 0.45
CA ARG A 38 -8.53 18.76 -0.59
C ARG A 38 -7.14 18.97 0.02
N MET A 39 -7.06 19.82 1.05
CA MET A 39 -5.81 20.10 1.78
C MET A 39 -5.29 18.83 2.45
N VAL A 40 -6.15 18.07 3.13
CA VAL A 40 -5.81 16.80 3.78
C VAL A 40 -5.28 15.78 2.78
N ALA A 41 -6.01 15.51 1.69
CA ALA A 41 -5.56 14.58 0.64
C ALA A 41 -4.19 14.99 0.08
N SER A 42 -4.01 16.29 -0.21
CA SER A 42 -2.74 16.81 -0.73
C SER A 42 -1.57 16.55 0.22
N LEU A 43 -1.80 16.68 1.53
CA LEU A 43 -0.74 16.50 2.52
C LEU A 43 -0.45 15.05 2.85
N VAL A 44 -1.46 14.18 2.83
CA VAL A 44 -1.22 12.73 2.91
C VAL A 44 -0.38 12.28 1.71
N GLY A 45 -0.73 12.71 0.49
CA GLY A 45 0.08 12.44 -0.69
C GLY A 45 1.50 12.97 -0.60
N ARG A 46 1.67 14.19 -0.10
CA ARG A 46 2.98 14.85 -0.03
C ARG A 46 3.88 14.32 1.08
N LEU A 47 3.34 14.18 2.30
CA LEU A 47 4.12 13.85 3.49
C LEU A 47 4.39 12.35 3.65
N ILE A 48 3.46 11.51 3.17
CA ILE A 48 3.54 10.06 3.35
C ILE A 48 4.16 9.36 2.14
N HIS A 49 3.81 9.82 0.93
CA HIS A 49 4.23 9.17 -0.32
C HIS A 49 5.25 9.98 -1.11
N ASP A 50 5.68 11.13 -0.60
CA ASP A 50 6.59 12.06 -1.25
C ASP A 50 6.19 12.39 -2.71
N ILE A 51 4.89 12.40 -3.00
CA ILE A 51 4.36 12.68 -4.34
C ILE A 51 4.71 14.10 -4.72
N HIS A 52 5.23 14.28 -5.93
CA HIS A 52 5.67 15.60 -6.37
C HIS A 52 4.53 16.63 -6.37
N PRO A 53 4.73 17.86 -5.86
CA PRO A 53 3.68 18.87 -5.74
C PRO A 53 2.95 19.20 -7.05
N THR A 54 3.64 19.10 -8.19
CA THR A 54 3.03 19.32 -9.51
C THR A 54 2.02 18.22 -9.87
N VAL A 55 2.31 16.95 -9.50
CA VAL A 55 1.38 15.84 -9.73
C VAL A 55 0.12 16.04 -8.90
N ILE A 56 0.27 16.37 -7.63
CA ILE A 56 -0.85 16.70 -6.73
C ILE A 56 -1.68 17.85 -7.30
N ALA A 57 -1.03 18.96 -7.66
CA ALA A 57 -1.68 20.15 -8.21
C ALA A 57 -2.52 19.84 -9.45
N ASN A 58 -1.98 19.04 -10.37
CA ASN A 58 -2.68 18.64 -11.58
C ASN A 58 -3.96 17.84 -11.30
N VAL A 59 -3.91 16.92 -10.35
CA VAL A 59 -5.06 16.07 -9.99
C VAL A 59 -6.18 16.89 -9.32
N ILE A 60 -5.81 17.82 -8.41
CA ILE A 60 -6.80 18.65 -7.70
C ILE A 60 -7.13 19.95 -8.46
N ASN A 61 -6.65 20.11 -9.69
CA ASN A 61 -6.88 21.30 -10.53
C ASN A 61 -6.53 22.62 -9.80
N ARG A 62 -5.31 22.70 -9.28
CA ARG A 62 -4.74 23.86 -8.58
C ARG A 62 -3.31 24.13 -9.03
N ASP A 63 -2.80 25.31 -8.68
CA ASP A 63 -1.39 25.63 -8.89
C ASP A 63 -0.50 24.89 -7.89
N ARG A 64 0.71 24.56 -8.30
CA ARG A 64 1.74 23.98 -7.44
C ARG A 64 1.96 24.80 -6.16
N THR A 65 1.87 26.12 -6.26
CA THR A 65 2.01 27.03 -5.12
C THR A 65 0.95 26.80 -4.05
N SER A 66 -0.27 26.40 -4.45
CA SER A 66 -1.34 26.04 -3.50
C SER A 66 -0.96 24.82 -2.66
N VAL A 67 -0.35 23.80 -3.27
CA VAL A 67 0.11 22.59 -2.55
C VAL A 67 1.22 22.93 -1.57
N LEU A 68 2.17 23.77 -1.98
CA LEU A 68 3.25 24.25 -1.09
C LEU A 68 2.70 25.11 0.05
N HIS A 69 1.66 25.89 -0.21
CA HIS A 69 0.96 26.67 0.82
C HIS A 69 0.27 25.75 1.84
N TYR A 70 -0.42 24.70 1.39
CA TYR A 70 -1.00 23.67 2.27
C TYR A 70 0.06 23.05 3.18
N GLN A 71 1.23 22.76 2.64
CA GLN A 71 2.34 22.19 3.40
C GLN A 71 2.83 23.13 4.50
N LYS A 72 2.93 24.44 4.21
CA LYS A 72 3.32 25.45 5.21
C LYS A 72 2.29 25.58 6.33
N LEU A 73 1.00 25.50 6.01
CA LEU A 73 -0.09 25.63 6.97
C LEU A 73 -0.33 24.37 7.80
N HIS A 74 0.20 23.22 7.39
CA HIS A 74 -0.14 21.93 8.01
C HIS A 74 0.07 21.90 9.53
N LYS A 75 1.23 22.32 9.99
CA LYS A 75 1.57 22.32 11.43
C LYS A 75 0.59 23.15 12.25
N HIS A 76 0.24 24.33 11.76
CA HIS A 76 -0.73 25.21 12.40
C HIS A 76 -2.13 24.60 12.37
N ASN A 77 -2.60 24.15 11.21
CA ASN A 77 -3.94 23.57 11.05
C ASN A 77 -4.12 22.30 11.89
N TYR A 78 -3.10 21.45 11.95
CA TYR A 78 -3.13 20.24 12.75
C TYR A 78 -3.23 20.52 14.26
N ALA A 79 -2.54 21.58 14.73
CA ALA A 79 -2.59 21.97 16.12
C ALA A 79 -3.91 22.69 16.50
N SER A 80 -4.39 23.59 15.62
CA SER A 80 -5.45 24.56 15.97
C SER A 80 -6.86 24.13 15.54
N PHE A 81 -7.00 23.27 14.52
CA PHE A 81 -8.30 22.90 13.97
C PHE A 81 -8.60 21.41 14.18
N PRO A 82 -9.48 21.05 15.15
CA PRO A 82 -9.82 19.66 15.45
C PRO A 82 -10.36 18.89 14.23
N GLU A 83 -11.28 19.48 13.45
CA GLU A 83 -11.85 18.85 12.26
C GLU A 83 -10.80 18.49 11.22
N TYR A 84 -9.85 19.39 10.97
CA TYR A 84 -8.72 19.13 10.06
C TYR A 84 -7.86 17.96 10.58
N ARG A 85 -7.51 17.97 11.87
CA ARG A 85 -6.69 16.94 12.51
C ARG A 85 -7.36 15.57 12.48
N GLU A 86 -8.65 15.51 12.82
CA GLU A 86 -9.42 14.26 12.79
C GLU A 86 -9.50 13.69 11.38
N LEU A 87 -9.82 14.52 10.40
CA LEU A 87 -9.89 14.07 9.01
C LEU A 87 -8.53 13.61 8.51
N PHE A 88 -7.45 14.35 8.81
CA PHE A 88 -6.09 13.97 8.46
C PHE A 88 -5.74 12.59 9.03
N ASN A 89 -5.97 12.37 10.31
CA ASN A 89 -5.68 11.11 10.97
C ASN A 89 -6.52 9.95 10.41
N ARG A 90 -7.79 10.18 10.09
CA ARG A 90 -8.66 9.17 9.48
C ARG A 90 -8.17 8.76 8.10
N VAL A 91 -7.88 9.73 7.23
CA VAL A 91 -7.36 9.45 5.87
C VAL A 91 -6.01 8.74 5.94
N TYR A 92 -5.10 9.22 6.79
CA TYR A 92 -3.79 8.63 7.02
C TYR A 92 -3.87 7.18 7.48
N ASN A 93 -4.65 6.92 8.53
CA ASN A 93 -4.78 5.57 9.11
C ASN A 93 -5.43 4.59 8.13
N MET A 94 -6.53 4.99 7.47
CA MET A 94 -7.20 4.12 6.50
C MET A 94 -6.33 3.85 5.27
N HIS A 95 -5.61 4.87 4.78
CA HIS A 95 -4.70 4.67 3.65
C HIS A 95 -3.57 3.71 4.01
N ASN A 96 -2.98 3.84 5.21
CA ASN A 96 -1.97 2.89 5.71
C ASN A 96 -2.55 1.48 5.91
N GLN A 97 -3.78 1.35 6.39
CA GLN A 97 -4.42 0.04 6.49
C GLN A 97 -4.60 -0.60 5.12
N ILE A 98 -5.02 0.16 4.11
CA ILE A 98 -5.15 -0.32 2.72
C ILE A 98 -3.78 -0.74 2.15
N LEU A 99 -2.72 0.04 2.40
CA LEU A 99 -1.35 -0.29 1.98
C LEU A 99 -0.80 -1.52 2.70
N ASN A 100 -1.15 -1.69 3.98
CA ASN A 100 -0.72 -2.82 4.81
C ASN A 100 -1.60 -4.07 4.62
N LEU A 101 -2.69 -3.98 3.83
CA LEU A 101 -3.45 -5.16 3.41
C LEU A 101 -2.59 -5.98 2.45
N LYS A 102 -1.77 -6.86 3.04
CA LYS A 102 -1.02 -7.85 2.27
C LYS A 102 -1.99 -8.68 1.44
N LYS A 103 -1.64 -8.89 0.19
CA LYS A 103 -2.41 -9.72 -0.72
C LYS A 103 -2.55 -11.12 -0.13
N LYS A 104 -3.73 -11.71 -0.22
CA LYS A 104 -3.93 -13.12 0.13
C LYS A 104 -3.74 -13.98 -1.11
N VAL A 105 -3.05 -15.08 -0.93
CA VAL A 105 -2.95 -16.09 -1.98
C VAL A 105 -4.34 -16.70 -2.20
N THR A 106 -4.77 -16.81 -3.45
CA THR A 106 -6.13 -17.25 -3.80
C THR A 106 -6.27 -18.76 -3.94
N SER A 107 -5.20 -19.44 -4.37
CA SER A 107 -5.19 -20.90 -4.51
C SER A 107 -3.78 -21.47 -4.35
N LYS A 108 -3.70 -22.79 -4.13
CA LYS A 108 -2.44 -23.52 -4.05
C LYS A 108 -1.69 -23.51 -5.38
N GLU A 109 -2.42 -23.54 -6.48
CA GLU A 109 -1.90 -23.48 -7.85
C GLU A 109 -1.29 -22.11 -8.15
N SER A 110 -1.98 -21.03 -7.76
CA SER A 110 -1.46 -19.67 -7.93
C SER A 110 -0.18 -19.45 -7.12
N LEU A 111 -0.09 -19.97 -5.89
CA LEU A 111 1.12 -19.94 -5.08
C LEU A 111 2.25 -20.69 -5.75
N ARG A 112 1.98 -21.92 -6.24
CA ARG A 112 2.97 -22.72 -6.95
C ARG A 112 3.50 -22.00 -8.18
N MET A 113 2.62 -21.46 -9.02
CA MET A 113 3.01 -20.71 -10.22
C MET A 113 3.87 -19.49 -9.88
N LEU A 114 3.51 -18.74 -8.85
CA LEU A 114 4.28 -17.60 -8.36
C LEU A 114 5.71 -18.02 -7.97
N LEU A 115 5.85 -19.08 -7.18
CA LEU A 115 7.14 -19.58 -6.71
C LEU A 115 8.01 -20.10 -7.86
N VAL A 116 7.43 -20.85 -8.78
CA VAL A 116 8.14 -21.35 -9.97
C VAL A 116 8.62 -20.20 -10.85
N LYS A 117 7.75 -19.19 -11.08
CA LYS A 117 8.10 -18.00 -11.86
C LYS A 117 9.20 -17.17 -11.20
N SER A 118 9.28 -17.18 -9.89
CA SER A 118 10.34 -16.49 -9.13
C SER A 118 11.66 -17.26 -9.06
N GLY A 119 11.73 -18.46 -9.64
CA GLY A 119 12.96 -19.23 -9.73
C GLY A 119 13.24 -20.15 -8.52
N VAL A 120 12.21 -20.48 -7.72
CA VAL A 120 12.36 -21.43 -6.62
C VAL A 120 12.70 -22.80 -7.15
N ASN A 121 13.81 -23.37 -6.67
CA ASN A 121 14.31 -24.67 -7.06
C ASN A 121 13.54 -25.79 -6.32
N ILE A 122 12.73 -26.54 -7.06
CA ILE A 122 12.00 -27.70 -6.50
C ILE A 122 12.89 -28.92 -6.66
N SER A 123 13.45 -29.43 -5.57
CA SER A 123 14.28 -30.63 -5.62
C SER A 123 13.49 -31.83 -6.11
N LYS A 124 14.05 -32.55 -7.12
CA LYS A 124 13.52 -33.82 -7.65
C LYS A 124 14.14 -35.04 -6.98
N LYS A 125 15.18 -34.84 -6.15
CA LYS A 125 15.90 -35.91 -5.44
C LYS A 125 15.30 -36.15 -4.05
N LYS A 126 15.83 -37.15 -3.30
CA LYS A 126 15.47 -37.36 -1.89
C LYS A 126 15.73 -36.07 -1.09
N SER A 127 14.69 -35.28 -0.90
CA SER A 127 14.74 -34.02 -0.16
C SER A 127 14.86 -34.34 1.33
N GLN A 128 15.70 -33.60 2.03
CA GLN A 128 15.94 -33.76 3.47
C GLN A 128 15.10 -32.78 4.31
N VAL A 129 14.61 -31.74 3.68
CA VAL A 129 13.90 -30.66 4.33
C VAL A 129 12.68 -30.24 3.49
N TYR A 130 11.64 -29.77 4.13
CA TYR A 130 10.59 -29.03 3.43
C TYR A 130 10.31 -27.68 4.08
N VAL A 131 10.08 -26.68 3.24
CA VAL A 131 9.60 -25.36 3.63
C VAL A 131 8.08 -25.37 3.51
N LYS A 132 7.39 -25.22 4.62
CA LYS A 132 5.94 -25.09 4.67
C LYS A 132 5.58 -23.62 4.60
N ILE A 133 4.85 -23.23 3.56
CA ILE A 133 4.36 -21.88 3.31
C ILE A 133 2.87 -21.88 3.63
N LYS A 134 2.44 -21.03 4.54
CA LYS A 134 1.04 -20.89 4.92
C LYS A 134 0.57 -19.46 4.59
N SER A 135 -0.53 -19.34 3.83
CA SER A 135 -1.20 -18.05 3.56
C SER A 135 -2.71 -18.23 3.75
N GLY A 136 -3.23 -17.70 4.85
CA GLY A 136 -4.61 -17.95 5.26
C GLY A 136 -4.89 -19.45 5.46
N THR A 137 -5.82 -20.00 4.70
CA THR A 137 -6.18 -21.43 4.72
C THR A 137 -5.31 -22.28 3.79
N ILE A 138 -4.50 -21.67 2.93
CA ILE A 138 -3.67 -22.35 1.94
C ILE A 138 -2.36 -22.76 2.57
N VAL A 139 -2.02 -24.05 2.43
CA VAL A 139 -0.74 -24.62 2.87
C VAL A 139 -0.05 -25.25 1.68
N TYR A 140 1.17 -24.81 1.41
CA TYR A 140 2.05 -25.39 0.38
C TYR A 140 3.33 -25.91 1.03
N LYS A 141 3.78 -27.11 0.63
CA LYS A 141 5.02 -27.72 1.09
C LYS A 141 5.99 -27.80 -0.06
N LEU A 142 7.07 -27.06 0.02
CA LEU A 142 8.18 -27.07 -0.93
C LEU A 142 9.26 -28.01 -0.41
N LYS A 143 9.58 -29.05 -1.16
CA LYS A 143 10.71 -29.96 -0.85
C LYS A 143 12.00 -29.34 -1.37
N THR A 144 13.01 -29.30 -0.53
CA THR A 144 14.34 -28.75 -0.86
C THR A 144 15.45 -29.52 -0.13
N ASP A 145 16.67 -29.34 -0.58
CA ASP A 145 17.86 -29.87 0.08
C ASP A 145 18.46 -28.83 1.02
N TYR A 146 19.28 -29.22 1.98
CA TYR A 146 19.90 -28.30 2.94
C TYR A 146 20.70 -27.19 2.26
N LEU A 147 21.42 -27.52 1.17
CA LEU A 147 22.25 -26.55 0.44
C LEU A 147 21.42 -25.45 -0.23
N ASP A 148 20.27 -25.81 -0.82
CA ASP A 148 19.41 -24.90 -1.55
C ASP A 148 18.38 -24.21 -0.65
N CYS A 149 18.24 -24.66 0.61
CA CYS A 149 17.18 -24.19 1.51
C CYS A 149 17.26 -22.68 1.76
N SER A 150 18.47 -22.17 2.05
CA SER A 150 18.68 -20.75 2.35
C SER A 150 18.36 -19.85 1.17
N ASP A 151 18.76 -20.24 -0.03
CA ASP A 151 18.52 -19.45 -1.24
C ASP A 151 17.04 -19.52 -1.66
N ASN A 152 16.42 -20.70 -1.54
CA ASN A 152 14.99 -20.84 -1.75
C ASN A 152 14.17 -19.98 -0.78
N ILE A 153 14.57 -19.88 0.50
CA ILE A 153 13.87 -19.02 1.46
C ILE A 153 13.93 -17.54 1.03
N LYS A 154 15.11 -17.04 0.64
CA LYS A 154 15.25 -15.66 0.15
C LYS A 154 14.37 -15.39 -1.07
N ILE A 155 14.37 -16.32 -2.04
CA ILE A 155 13.52 -16.19 -3.23
C ILE A 155 12.03 -16.21 -2.85
N ILE A 156 11.61 -17.05 -1.90
CA ILE A 156 10.24 -17.10 -1.40
C ILE A 156 9.86 -15.79 -0.69
N GLU A 157 10.73 -15.26 0.17
CA GLU A 157 10.51 -14.00 0.88
C GLU A 157 10.36 -12.84 -0.10
N ASP A 158 11.21 -12.74 -1.11
CA ASP A 158 11.13 -11.72 -2.16
C ASP A 158 9.85 -11.87 -3.00
N ALA A 159 9.49 -13.09 -3.37
CA ALA A 159 8.29 -13.37 -4.16
C ALA A 159 6.99 -13.06 -3.40
N LEU A 160 6.99 -13.28 -2.10
CA LEU A 160 5.82 -13.15 -1.23
C LEU A 160 5.81 -11.89 -0.37
N LYS A 161 6.74 -10.94 -0.56
CA LYS A 161 6.84 -9.71 0.24
C LYS A 161 5.52 -8.92 0.35
N ASP A 162 4.71 -8.94 -0.71
CA ASP A 162 3.41 -8.25 -0.79
C ASP A 162 2.22 -9.14 -0.34
N TYR A 163 2.50 -10.36 0.13
CA TYR A 163 1.48 -11.33 0.55
C TYR A 163 1.50 -11.56 2.05
N ASP A 164 0.34 -11.93 2.59
CA ASP A 164 0.24 -12.41 3.98
C ASP A 164 0.63 -13.90 4.02
N TYR A 165 1.76 -14.22 4.63
CA TYR A 165 2.27 -15.59 4.72
C TYR A 165 3.12 -15.84 5.96
N SER A 166 3.29 -17.11 6.29
CA SER A 166 4.26 -17.58 7.28
C SER A 166 5.07 -18.75 6.72
N LEU A 167 6.32 -18.86 7.15
CA LEU A 167 7.23 -19.95 6.78
C LEU A 167 7.56 -20.80 8.00
N GLU A 168 7.54 -22.13 7.81
CA GLU A 168 8.06 -23.12 8.77
C GLU A 168 8.99 -24.07 8.04
N ILE A 169 10.19 -24.30 8.59
CA ILE A 169 11.16 -25.26 8.05
C ILE A 169 11.06 -26.52 8.89
N LYS A 170 10.95 -27.69 8.25
CA LYS A 170 10.92 -28.99 8.93
C LYS A 170 11.81 -29.99 8.20
N SER A 171 12.60 -30.74 8.96
CA SER A 171 13.30 -31.94 8.47
C SER A 171 12.30 -33.06 8.19
N ILE A 172 12.60 -33.89 7.21
CA ILE A 172 11.80 -35.06 6.83
C ILE A 172 12.26 -36.27 7.62
#